data_c597b7ec74f76158d51c087fe9aa369b
#
_entry.id   c597b7ec74f76158d51c087fe9aa369b
#
_cell.length_a   1.000
_cell.length_b   1.000
_cell.length_c   1.000
_cell.angle_alpha   90.00
_cell.angle_beta   90.00
_cell.angle_gamma   90.00
#
_symmetry.space_group_name_H-M   'P 1'
#
loop_
_entity.id
_entity.type
_entity.pdbx_description
1 polymer ?
#
loop_
_entity_poly.entity_id
_entity_poly.type
_entity_poly.pdbx_seq_one_letter_code
_entity_poly.pdbx_strand_id
1 'polypeptide(L)'
;YKQGFRNILFFVNANNIISKTKENFLNSESNKYLFADQIQIDGKKVEINEVNNFQDTDPDAINICFSTIQKLHDDLNVVKENCITYDDFSECPVVLISDEAHHLNVGTKKSEKSDRADNASWESTVDNILSFNNQNILLEFTATAGLTNESVRSKYINKLIYDYELKQFYKDGYSKDIKSLRSDL
;
A
#
# COMPACT_ATOMS: atom_id res chain seq x y z
N TYR A 1 -6.89 2.86 -14.12
CA TYR A 1 -7.34 2.41 -15.43
C TYR A 1 -7.36 3.55 -16.45
N LYS A 2 -8.05 4.66 -16.18
CA LYS A 2 -8.11 5.82 -17.08
C LYS A 2 -6.76 6.47 -17.36
N GLN A 3 -5.83 6.40 -16.46
CA GLN A 3 -4.45 6.91 -16.59
C GLN A 3 -3.49 5.93 -17.30
N GLY A 4 -3.99 4.80 -17.78
CA GLY A 4 -3.18 3.79 -18.46
C GLY A 4 -2.63 2.69 -17.58
N PHE A 5 -2.69 2.81 -16.27
CA PHE A 5 -2.22 1.76 -15.36
C PHE A 5 -3.13 0.53 -15.38
N ARG A 6 -2.51 -0.64 -15.38
CA ARG A 6 -3.20 -1.95 -15.32
C ARG A 6 -2.71 -2.79 -14.16
N ASN A 7 -1.46 -2.61 -13.77
CA ASN A 7 -0.77 -3.41 -12.77
C ASN A 7 -0.66 -2.63 -11.46
N ILE A 8 -1.10 -3.26 -10.38
CA ILE A 8 -1.11 -2.69 -9.03
C ILE A 8 -0.38 -3.65 -8.11
N LEU A 9 0.59 -3.17 -7.36
CA LEU A 9 1.21 -3.88 -6.25
C LEU A 9 0.68 -3.33 -4.94
N PHE A 10 -0.17 -4.09 -4.25
CA PHE A 10 -0.61 -3.76 -2.89
C PHE A 10 0.28 -4.48 -1.88
N PHE A 11 0.89 -3.73 -0.98
CA PHE A 11 1.71 -4.32 0.07
C PHE A 11 1.54 -3.64 1.43
N VAL A 12 1.79 -4.42 2.47
CA VAL A 12 1.67 -4.02 3.88
C VAL A 12 2.60 -4.91 4.72
N ASN A 13 2.78 -4.59 5.99
CA ASN A 13 3.68 -5.37 6.85
C ASN A 13 3.05 -6.62 7.49
N ALA A 14 1.74 -6.87 7.33
CA ALA A 14 1.04 -7.94 8.05
C ALA A 14 0.09 -8.75 7.16
N ASN A 15 0.18 -10.09 7.21
CA ASN A 15 -0.62 -11.02 6.40
C ASN A 15 -2.13 -10.92 6.65
N ASN A 16 -2.55 -10.62 7.88
CA ASN A 16 -3.98 -10.50 8.20
C ASN A 16 -4.64 -9.31 7.48
N ILE A 17 -3.89 -8.26 7.17
CA ILE A 17 -4.38 -7.13 6.38
C ILE A 17 -4.52 -7.55 4.92
N ILE A 18 -3.54 -8.28 4.36
CA ILE A 18 -3.61 -8.83 3.00
C ILE A 18 -4.90 -9.64 2.81
N SER A 19 -5.19 -10.59 3.70
CA SER A 19 -6.38 -11.44 3.59
C SER A 19 -7.68 -10.65 3.60
N LYS A 20 -7.80 -9.65 4.48
CA LYS A 20 -8.96 -8.76 4.54
C LYS A 20 -9.10 -7.90 3.29
N THR A 21 -7.98 -7.38 2.78
CA THR A 21 -7.98 -6.55 1.58
C THR A 21 -8.37 -7.36 0.35
N LYS A 22 -7.85 -8.57 0.21
CA LYS A 22 -8.27 -9.50 -0.86
C LYS A 22 -9.78 -9.77 -0.81
N GLU A 23 -10.35 -10.05 0.37
CA GLU A 23 -11.79 -10.24 0.52
C GLU A 23 -12.58 -9.02 0.03
N ASN A 24 -12.13 -7.81 0.40
CA ASN A 24 -12.80 -6.58 0.02
C ASN A 24 -12.68 -6.25 -1.49
N PHE A 25 -11.63 -6.70 -2.15
CA PHE A 25 -11.35 -6.37 -3.54
C PHE A 25 -11.80 -7.45 -4.53
N LEU A 26 -11.84 -8.71 -4.12
CA LEU A 26 -12.01 -9.85 -5.01
C LEU A 26 -13.30 -10.65 -4.76
N ASN A 27 -13.83 -10.62 -3.55
CA ASN A 27 -15.01 -11.42 -3.19
C ASN A 27 -16.30 -10.60 -3.32
N SER A 28 -16.95 -10.71 -4.48
CA SER A 28 -18.22 -10.00 -4.75
C SER A 28 -19.39 -10.45 -3.85
N GLU A 29 -19.30 -11.61 -3.19
CA GLU A 29 -20.30 -12.09 -2.25
C GLU A 29 -20.12 -11.53 -0.83
N SER A 30 -18.98 -10.91 -0.57
CA SER A 30 -18.70 -10.31 0.74
C SER A 30 -19.51 -9.01 0.91
N ASN A 31 -20.10 -8.85 2.09
CA ASN A 31 -20.77 -7.58 2.47
C ASN A 31 -19.78 -6.39 2.61
N LYS A 32 -18.48 -6.65 2.50
CA LYS A 32 -17.41 -5.66 2.53
C LYS A 32 -16.78 -5.42 1.16
N TYR A 33 -17.31 -6.04 0.12
CA TYR A 33 -16.83 -5.82 -1.24
C TYR A 33 -16.95 -4.34 -1.62
N LEU A 34 -15.87 -3.79 -2.17
CA LEU A 34 -15.74 -2.33 -2.37
C LEU A 34 -16.26 -1.87 -3.74
N PHE A 35 -16.50 -2.78 -4.65
CA PHE A 35 -16.86 -2.43 -6.02
C PHE A 35 -18.32 -2.81 -6.33
N ALA A 36 -18.85 -2.27 -7.42
CA ALA A 36 -20.12 -2.72 -7.97
C ALA A 36 -19.97 -4.12 -8.60
N ASP A 37 -21.07 -4.86 -8.72
CA ASP A 37 -21.11 -6.19 -9.36
C ASP A 37 -20.48 -6.20 -10.75
N GLN A 38 -20.52 -5.07 -11.44
CA GLN A 38 -19.85 -4.84 -12.71
C GLN A 38 -19.15 -3.48 -12.69
N ILE A 39 -17.84 -3.51 -12.80
CA ILE A 39 -17.04 -2.29 -12.97
C ILE A 39 -17.10 -1.92 -14.45
N GLN A 40 -17.61 -0.73 -14.74
CA GLN A 40 -17.63 -0.18 -16.09
C GLN A 40 -16.83 1.12 -16.13
N ILE A 41 -15.87 1.19 -17.04
CA ILE A 41 -15.04 2.37 -17.27
C ILE A 41 -15.10 2.69 -18.77
N ASP A 42 -15.60 3.87 -19.11
CA ASP A 42 -15.75 4.34 -20.49
C ASP A 42 -16.54 3.34 -21.39
N GLY A 43 -17.57 2.70 -20.81
CA GLY A 43 -18.44 1.74 -21.51
C GLY A 43 -17.85 0.32 -21.63
N LYS A 44 -16.63 0.09 -21.15
CA LYS A 44 -16.01 -1.25 -21.11
C LYS A 44 -16.19 -1.88 -19.73
N LYS A 45 -16.52 -3.18 -19.70
CA LYS A 45 -16.44 -3.97 -18.48
C LYS A 45 -14.95 -4.17 -18.12
N VAL A 46 -14.60 -3.90 -16.88
CA VAL A 46 -13.24 -4.07 -16.35
C VAL A 46 -13.28 -5.11 -15.25
N GLU A 47 -12.42 -6.11 -15.32
CA GLU A 47 -12.27 -7.13 -14.29
C GLU A 47 -11.09 -6.82 -13.40
N ILE A 48 -11.12 -7.33 -12.16
CA ILE A 48 -10.00 -7.26 -11.21
C ILE A 48 -9.48 -8.67 -11.04
N ASN A 49 -8.21 -8.89 -11.41
CA ASN A 49 -7.53 -10.16 -11.33
C ASN A 49 -6.47 -10.14 -10.23
N GLU A 50 -6.43 -11.17 -9.40
CA GLU A 50 -5.27 -11.42 -8.55
C GLU A 50 -4.17 -12.10 -9.36
N VAL A 51 -2.94 -11.57 -9.26
CA VAL A 51 -1.76 -12.11 -9.96
C VAL A 51 -0.58 -12.28 -8.99
N ASN A 52 0.36 -13.16 -9.33
CA ASN A 52 1.58 -13.37 -8.54
C ASN A 52 2.77 -12.51 -9.02
N ASN A 53 2.76 -12.12 -10.29
CA ASN A 53 3.72 -11.25 -10.96
C ASN A 53 3.01 -10.50 -12.09
N PHE A 54 3.71 -9.67 -12.85
CA PHE A 54 3.09 -8.89 -13.92
C PHE A 54 3.46 -9.39 -15.33
N GLN A 55 3.98 -10.61 -15.42
CA GLN A 55 4.23 -11.28 -16.68
C GLN A 55 2.90 -11.81 -17.24
N ASP A 56 2.67 -11.62 -18.53
CA ASP A 56 1.47 -12.13 -19.24
C ASP A 56 0.13 -11.72 -18.61
N THR A 57 0.05 -10.52 -18.02
CA THR A 57 -1.18 -9.99 -17.44
C THR A 57 -2.18 -9.52 -18.50
N ASP A 58 -3.47 -9.57 -18.15
CA ASP A 58 -4.54 -9.09 -19.04
C ASP A 58 -4.47 -7.55 -19.18
N PRO A 59 -4.24 -7.02 -20.39
CA PRO A 59 -4.15 -5.58 -20.63
C PRO A 59 -5.49 -4.86 -20.51
N ASP A 60 -6.62 -5.56 -20.54
CA ASP A 60 -7.96 -5.00 -20.40
C ASP A 60 -8.52 -5.09 -18.97
N ALA A 61 -7.82 -5.77 -18.06
CA ALA A 61 -8.18 -5.89 -16.65
C ALA A 61 -7.34 -4.98 -15.75
N ILE A 62 -7.69 -4.94 -14.47
CA ILE A 62 -6.86 -4.43 -13.39
C ILE A 62 -6.22 -5.66 -12.72
N ASN A 63 -4.90 -5.78 -12.79
CA ASN A 63 -4.15 -6.89 -12.23
C ASN A 63 -3.53 -6.46 -10.90
N ILE A 64 -3.86 -7.15 -9.81
CA ILE A 64 -3.38 -6.80 -8.47
C ILE A 64 -2.53 -7.93 -7.91
N CYS A 65 -1.28 -7.62 -7.61
CA CYS A 65 -0.39 -8.46 -6.82
C CYS A 65 -0.47 -8.03 -5.35
N PHE A 66 -0.75 -8.95 -4.44
CA PHE A 66 -0.79 -8.70 -3.00
C PHE A 66 0.42 -9.32 -2.32
N SER A 67 1.13 -8.53 -1.53
CA SER A 67 2.32 -9.01 -0.82
C SER A 67 2.46 -8.37 0.56
N THR A 68 3.25 -9.00 1.42
CA THR A 68 3.85 -8.28 2.53
C THR A 68 5.17 -7.67 2.09
N ILE A 69 5.61 -6.60 2.76
CA ILE A 69 6.89 -5.97 2.42
C ILE A 69 8.07 -6.92 2.59
N GLN A 70 8.02 -7.83 3.58
CA GLN A 70 9.01 -8.87 3.80
C GLN A 70 9.07 -9.84 2.62
N LYS A 71 7.90 -10.38 2.23
CA LYS A 71 7.81 -11.30 1.10
C LYS A 71 8.27 -10.63 -0.19
N LEU A 72 7.87 -9.38 -0.43
CA LEU A 72 8.28 -8.60 -1.60
C LEU A 72 9.80 -8.44 -1.65
N HIS A 73 10.42 -8.06 -0.53
CA HIS A 73 11.86 -7.95 -0.41
C HIS A 73 12.56 -9.28 -0.72
N ASP A 74 12.08 -10.37 -0.14
CA ASP A 74 12.64 -11.71 -0.36
C ASP A 74 12.49 -12.18 -1.81
N ASP A 75 11.32 -11.99 -2.42
CA ASP A 75 11.05 -12.40 -3.79
C ASP A 75 11.91 -11.63 -4.81
N LEU A 76 12.16 -10.34 -4.56
CA LEU A 76 13.00 -9.51 -5.42
C LEU A 76 14.51 -9.78 -5.26
N ASN A 77 14.95 -10.29 -4.12
CA ASN A 77 16.37 -10.53 -3.86
C ASN A 77 16.77 -12.01 -4.00
N VAL A 78 15.81 -12.93 -4.08
CA VAL A 78 16.06 -14.38 -4.25
C VAL A 78 15.26 -14.88 -5.46
N VAL A 79 15.97 -15.28 -6.49
CA VAL A 79 15.33 -15.80 -7.71
C VAL A 79 14.50 -17.05 -7.40
N LYS A 80 13.20 -16.99 -7.65
CA LYS A 80 12.23 -18.07 -7.48
C LYS A 80 11.31 -18.11 -8.69
N GLU A 81 10.83 -19.30 -9.02
CA GLU A 81 9.85 -19.46 -10.07
C GLU A 81 8.51 -18.84 -9.70
N ASN A 82 7.84 -18.22 -10.65
CA ASN A 82 6.50 -17.62 -10.53
C ASN A 82 6.38 -16.56 -9.40
N CYS A 83 7.47 -15.85 -9.13
CA CYS A 83 7.51 -14.71 -8.22
C CYS A 83 7.70 -13.42 -8.99
N ILE A 84 7.35 -12.31 -8.35
CA ILE A 84 7.60 -10.98 -8.88
C ILE A 84 9.11 -10.70 -8.92
N THR A 85 9.56 -10.04 -9.97
CA THR A 85 10.95 -9.67 -10.21
C THR A 85 11.07 -8.18 -10.53
N TYR A 86 12.29 -7.65 -10.57
CA TYR A 86 12.49 -6.25 -10.96
C TYR A 86 12.13 -5.98 -12.43
N ASP A 87 12.20 -6.99 -13.31
CA ASP A 87 11.80 -6.85 -14.71
C ASP A 87 10.31 -6.54 -14.85
N ASP A 88 9.46 -7.08 -13.97
CA ASP A 88 8.03 -6.78 -13.93
C ASP A 88 7.73 -5.27 -13.78
N PHE A 89 8.64 -4.53 -13.15
CA PHE A 89 8.49 -3.09 -12.91
C PHE A 89 9.13 -2.21 -14.00
N SER A 90 9.90 -2.80 -14.91
CA SER A 90 10.54 -2.09 -16.00
C SER A 90 9.67 -2.07 -17.27
N GLU A 91 8.96 -3.13 -17.55
CA GLU A 91 8.22 -3.34 -18.79
C GLU A 91 6.92 -2.55 -18.84
N CYS A 92 6.19 -2.49 -17.73
CA CYS A 92 4.90 -1.81 -17.64
C CYS A 92 4.82 -0.90 -16.41
N PRO A 93 4.15 0.27 -16.50
CA PRO A 93 3.94 1.12 -15.35
C PRO A 93 3.11 0.42 -14.27
N VAL A 94 3.58 0.48 -13.03
CA VAL A 94 2.95 -0.14 -11.86
C VAL A 94 2.58 0.92 -10.84
N VAL A 95 1.37 0.79 -10.26
CA VAL A 95 0.97 1.57 -9.08
C VAL A 95 1.25 0.74 -7.84
N LEU A 96 2.16 1.22 -7.00
CA LEU A 96 2.44 0.68 -5.69
C LEU A 96 1.48 1.31 -4.67
N ILE A 97 0.79 0.48 -3.90
CA ILE A 97 -0.08 0.92 -2.80
C ILE A 97 0.47 0.34 -1.51
N SER A 98 0.97 1.21 -0.65
CA SER A 98 1.45 0.85 0.69
C SER A 98 0.42 1.25 1.72
N ASP A 99 -0.15 0.28 2.42
CA ASP A 99 -0.98 0.55 3.59
C ASP A 99 -0.14 0.43 4.86
N GLU A 100 -0.52 1.17 5.90
CA GLU A 100 0.27 1.35 7.14
C GLU A 100 1.71 1.84 6.87
N ALA A 101 1.85 2.76 5.93
CA ALA A 101 3.15 3.25 5.42
C ALA A 101 4.09 3.83 6.49
N HIS A 102 3.57 4.15 7.69
CA HIS A 102 4.40 4.58 8.81
C HIS A 102 5.44 3.53 9.26
N HIS A 103 5.26 2.26 8.90
CA HIS A 103 6.25 1.20 9.12
C HIS A 103 7.46 1.29 8.18
N LEU A 104 7.33 2.00 7.06
CA LEU A 104 8.44 2.25 6.12
C LEU A 104 9.33 3.44 6.56
N ASN A 105 8.94 4.20 7.57
CA ASN A 105 9.67 5.38 8.02
C ASN A 105 10.72 5.04 9.09
N VAL A 106 11.95 4.90 8.68
CA VAL A 106 13.10 4.46 9.50
C VAL A 106 13.45 5.40 10.67
N GLY A 107 13.05 6.67 10.58
CA GLY A 107 13.47 7.70 11.53
C GLY A 107 12.62 7.87 12.79
N THR A 108 11.49 7.18 12.90
CA THR A 108 10.43 7.62 13.82
C THR A 108 10.30 6.86 15.14
N LYS A 109 10.95 5.72 15.31
CA LYS A 109 10.85 4.94 16.56
C LYS A 109 12.22 4.71 17.18
N LYS A 110 12.29 4.72 18.53
CA LYS A 110 13.34 4.08 19.32
C LYS A 110 13.15 2.55 19.19
N SER A 111 13.32 2.04 17.99
CA SER A 111 13.28 0.61 17.70
C SER A 111 14.63 -0.02 17.96
N GLU A 112 14.66 -1.32 18.20
CA GLU A 112 15.89 -2.09 18.30
C GLU A 112 16.72 -1.98 17.01
N LYS A 113 18.03 -2.23 17.08
CA LYS A 113 18.92 -2.08 15.91
C LYS A 113 18.52 -2.98 14.73
N SER A 114 17.96 -4.17 15.00
CA SER A 114 17.42 -5.08 13.99
C SER A 114 16.29 -4.45 13.18
N ASP A 115 15.28 -3.89 13.85
CA ASP A 115 14.11 -3.29 13.20
C ASP A 115 14.49 -2.12 12.28
N ARG A 116 15.56 -1.38 12.62
CA ARG A 116 16.07 -0.29 11.79
C ARG A 116 16.72 -0.78 10.51
N ALA A 117 17.45 -1.89 10.58
CA ALA A 117 18.08 -2.48 9.41
C ALA A 117 17.04 -3.03 8.43
N ASP A 118 16.03 -3.73 8.94
CA ASP A 118 14.93 -4.27 8.14
C ASP A 118 14.11 -3.16 7.46
N ASN A 119 13.73 -2.14 8.21
CA ASN A 119 12.98 -1.01 7.66
C ASN A 119 13.79 -0.24 6.60
N ALA A 120 15.10 -0.04 6.81
CA ALA A 120 15.97 0.59 5.80
C ALA A 120 16.08 -0.27 4.52
N SER A 121 16.10 -1.60 4.67
CA SER A 121 16.09 -2.56 3.58
C SER A 121 14.78 -2.49 2.78
N TRP A 122 13.63 -2.38 3.46
CA TRP A 122 12.32 -2.28 2.83
C TRP A 122 12.13 -0.94 2.09
N GLU A 123 12.54 0.17 2.67
CA GLU A 123 12.52 1.48 2.01
C GLU A 123 13.38 1.44 0.74
N SER A 124 14.58 0.88 0.82
CA SER A 124 15.47 0.69 -0.34
C SER A 124 14.84 -0.19 -1.42
N THR A 125 14.10 -1.24 -1.05
CA THR A 125 13.38 -2.09 -2.00
C THR A 125 12.34 -1.30 -2.79
N VAL A 126 11.55 -0.47 -2.10
CA VAL A 126 10.53 0.38 -2.74
C VAL A 126 11.18 1.42 -3.65
N ASP A 127 12.26 2.07 -3.19
CA ASP A 127 13.00 3.05 -3.99
C ASP A 127 13.61 2.40 -5.25
N ASN A 128 14.14 1.18 -5.12
CA ASN A 128 14.62 0.43 -6.27
C ASN A 128 13.51 0.16 -7.28
N ILE A 129 12.35 -0.33 -6.86
CA ILE A 129 11.19 -0.55 -7.74
C ILE A 129 10.83 0.75 -8.49
N LEU A 130 10.76 1.87 -7.79
CA LEU A 130 10.43 3.16 -8.41
C LEU A 130 11.47 3.61 -9.43
N SER A 131 12.73 3.20 -9.28
CA SER A 131 13.81 3.55 -10.19
C SER A 131 13.80 2.79 -11.52
N PHE A 132 13.15 1.62 -11.59
CA PHE A 132 13.12 0.80 -12.80
C PHE A 132 12.26 1.40 -13.92
N ASN A 133 11.23 2.18 -13.57
CA ASN A 133 10.41 2.89 -14.54
C ASN A 133 9.95 4.23 -13.94
N ASN A 134 10.21 5.32 -14.64
CA ASN A 134 9.85 6.67 -14.20
C ASN A 134 8.32 6.94 -14.16
N GLN A 135 7.53 6.03 -14.71
CA GLN A 135 6.07 6.05 -14.64
C GLN A 135 5.51 5.25 -13.45
N ASN A 136 6.34 4.50 -12.72
CA ASN A 136 5.91 3.85 -11.49
C ASN A 136 5.49 4.89 -10.45
N ILE A 137 4.37 4.64 -9.78
CA ILE A 137 3.80 5.55 -8.77
C ILE A 137 3.68 4.83 -7.44
N LEU A 138 4.07 5.51 -6.37
CA LEU A 138 3.84 5.05 -4.99
C LEU A 138 2.74 5.90 -4.33
N LEU A 139 1.71 5.23 -3.82
CA LEU A 139 0.67 5.79 -2.98
C LEU A 139 0.79 5.20 -1.58
N GLU A 140 1.06 6.05 -0.61
CA GLU A 140 1.24 5.67 0.79
C GLU A 140 0.01 6.09 1.61
N PHE A 141 -0.56 5.15 2.35
CA PHE A 141 -1.69 5.36 3.24
C PHE A 141 -1.30 5.05 4.68
N THR A 142 -1.69 5.90 5.62
CA THR A 142 -1.50 5.66 7.04
C THR A 142 -2.43 6.52 7.88
N ALA A 143 -2.96 5.98 8.96
CA ALA A 143 -3.71 6.74 9.96
C ALA A 143 -2.79 7.57 10.89
N THR A 144 -1.49 7.27 10.92
CA THR A 144 -0.53 7.85 11.86
C THR A 144 0.77 8.24 11.14
N ALA A 145 0.70 9.25 10.29
CA ALA A 145 1.83 9.70 9.47
C ALA A 145 3.04 10.19 10.27
N GLY A 146 2.87 10.57 11.54
CA GLY A 146 3.96 11.02 12.40
C GLY A 146 4.62 12.35 11.95
N LEU A 147 3.87 13.23 11.32
CA LEU A 147 4.34 14.51 10.76
C LEU A 147 4.89 15.49 11.80
N THR A 148 4.75 15.20 13.09
CA THR A 148 5.42 15.92 14.18
C THR A 148 6.92 15.66 14.25
N ASN A 149 7.39 14.55 13.66
CA ASN A 149 8.81 14.25 13.51
C ASN A 149 9.36 14.98 12.28
N GLU A 150 10.44 15.75 12.45
CA GLU A 150 11.04 16.59 11.41
C GLU A 150 11.51 15.77 10.19
N SER A 151 12.10 14.60 10.41
CA SER A 151 12.60 13.72 9.34
C SER A 151 11.45 13.20 8.47
N VAL A 152 10.34 12.77 9.10
CA VAL A 152 9.14 12.31 8.39
C VAL A 152 8.49 13.48 7.65
N ARG A 153 8.35 14.62 8.33
CA ARG A 153 7.78 15.82 7.72
C ARG A 153 8.56 16.25 6.48
N SER A 154 9.89 16.27 6.55
CA SER A 154 10.75 16.64 5.42
C SER A 154 10.60 15.69 4.23
N LYS A 155 10.41 14.38 4.50
CA LYS A 155 10.15 13.37 3.46
C LYS A 155 8.85 13.63 2.70
N TYR A 156 7.81 14.11 3.39
CA TYR A 156 6.45 14.21 2.84
C TYR A 156 5.98 15.63 2.52
N ILE A 157 6.72 16.68 2.85
CA ILE A 157 6.27 18.08 2.76
C ILE A 157 5.70 18.48 1.39
N ASN A 158 6.20 17.90 0.31
CA ASN A 158 5.74 18.17 -1.06
C ASN A 158 4.99 16.97 -1.68
N LYS A 159 4.69 15.95 -0.91
CA LYS A 159 4.07 14.70 -1.37
C LYS A 159 2.75 14.39 -0.69
N LEU A 160 2.41 15.14 0.37
CA LEU A 160 1.17 14.96 1.11
C LEU A 160 -0.01 15.45 0.27
N ILE A 161 -0.89 14.52 -0.10
CA ILE A 161 -2.06 14.81 -0.93
C ILE A 161 -3.27 15.11 -0.04
N TYR A 162 -3.40 14.38 1.07
CA TYR A 162 -4.54 14.48 1.97
C TYR A 162 -4.10 14.25 3.41
N ASP A 163 -4.52 15.13 4.30
CA ASP A 163 -4.30 15.03 5.74
C ASP A 163 -5.65 15.17 6.45
N TYR A 164 -6.02 14.11 7.19
CA TYR A 164 -7.26 14.06 7.95
C TYR A 164 -6.98 13.65 9.38
N GLU A 165 -6.68 14.64 10.19
CA GLU A 165 -6.29 14.42 11.58
C GLU A 165 -7.40 13.79 12.41
N LEU A 166 -7.02 12.97 13.41
CA LEU A 166 -7.93 12.35 14.37
C LEU A 166 -8.86 13.37 15.05
N LYS A 167 -8.37 14.58 15.30
CA LYS A 167 -9.17 15.67 15.86
C LYS A 167 -10.31 16.10 14.93
N GLN A 168 -10.05 16.13 13.61
CA GLN A 168 -11.08 16.45 12.62
C GLN A 168 -12.07 15.29 12.49
N PHE A 169 -11.58 14.06 12.47
CA PHE A 169 -12.39 12.84 12.45
C PHE A 169 -13.38 12.79 13.64
N TYR A 170 -12.92 13.20 14.83
CA TYR A 170 -13.77 13.34 16.01
C TYR A 170 -14.82 14.44 15.85
N LYS A 171 -14.43 15.64 15.38
CA LYS A 171 -15.35 16.75 15.17
C LYS A 171 -16.45 16.46 14.16
N ASP A 172 -16.12 15.68 13.13
CA ASP A 172 -17.04 15.26 12.07
C ASP A 172 -17.98 14.12 12.52
N GLY A 173 -17.84 13.64 13.75
CA GLY A 173 -18.75 12.66 14.38
C GLY A 173 -18.49 11.21 13.98
N TYR A 174 -17.34 10.91 13.38
CA TYR A 174 -16.99 9.55 12.96
C TYR A 174 -16.37 8.69 14.07
N SER A 175 -15.95 9.28 15.17
CA SER A 175 -15.44 8.55 16.33
C SER A 175 -16.40 8.57 17.51
N LYS A 176 -16.27 7.57 18.37
CA LYS A 176 -16.97 7.54 19.67
C LYS A 176 -16.37 8.56 20.61
N ASP A 177 -17.21 9.15 21.47
CA ASP A 177 -16.78 10.06 22.55
C ASP A 177 -15.98 9.26 23.60
N ILE A 178 -14.77 9.73 23.92
CA ILE A 178 -13.89 9.11 24.92
C ILE A 178 -14.07 9.90 26.23
N LYS A 179 -14.80 9.31 27.17
CA LYS A 179 -14.90 9.84 28.52
C LYS A 179 -13.85 9.17 29.41
N SER A 180 -12.83 9.91 29.83
CA SER A 180 -11.90 9.45 30.86
C SER A 180 -12.52 9.65 32.24
N LEU A 181 -12.80 8.59 32.97
CA LEU A 181 -13.07 8.64 34.40
C LEU A 181 -11.73 8.76 35.12
N ARG A 182 -11.40 9.95 35.65
CA ARG A 182 -10.32 10.06 36.62
C ARG A 182 -10.91 9.65 37.96
N SER A 183 -10.43 8.57 38.54
CA SER A 183 -10.57 8.32 39.98
C SER A 183 -9.52 9.19 40.67
N ASP A 184 -9.93 10.23 41.31
CA ASP A 184 -9.11 10.92 42.29
C ASP A 184 -8.90 9.94 43.48
N LEU A 185 -7.69 9.36 43.56
CA LEU A 185 -7.17 8.65 44.74
C LEU A 185 -6.34 9.61 45.54
#